data_0ea3fa064fb1226deea2a6c30eff7c2f
#
_entry.id   0ea3fa064fb1226deea2a6c30eff7c2f
#
_cell.length_a   1.000
_cell.length_b   1.000
_cell.length_c   1.000
_cell.angle_alpha   90.00
_cell.angle_beta   90.00
_cell.angle_gamma   90.00
#
_symmetry.space_group_name_H-M   'P 1'
#
loop_
_entity.id
_entity.type
_entity.pdbx_description
1 polymer ?
#
loop_
_entity_poly.entity_id
_entity_poly.type
_entity_poly.pdbx_seq_one_letter_code
_entity_poly.pdbx_strand_id
1 'polypeptide(L)'
;MQSSIFSFFTPARKSNDVGVHVNRPADLHVERSKTIVGAKTAVGRAKPIGLPNRSKTARVTNMDSFVCIGASAGTGHASGGASSPIKRTHHDEYVLFFDGCSKNNPGPSGAGAVLYHNGVEIWSTAVFVGHKETNNVAEYTGMIVGIKRAVEMGIRRLVVKGDSNLVVQQMNGKFRVNADHIKPLHATAKNIIRNFDSIQFVHVYRHLNQRADELSNMGIES
;
A
#
# COMPACT_ATOMS: atom_id res chain seq x y z
N MET A 1 0.67 7.39 -18.88
CA MET A 1 -0.75 7.78 -18.79
C MET A 1 -1.13 7.73 -17.32
N GLN A 2 -1.08 8.87 -16.65
CA GLN A 2 -1.42 8.98 -15.22
C GLN A 2 -2.91 9.24 -15.12
N SER A 3 -3.69 8.21 -14.80
CA SER A 3 -5.11 8.37 -14.49
C SER A 3 -5.23 8.77 -13.02
N SER A 4 -5.63 10.02 -12.80
CA SER A 4 -5.82 10.62 -11.49
C SER A 4 -6.82 9.83 -10.64
N ILE A 5 -6.35 9.31 -9.49
CA ILE A 5 -7.14 8.54 -8.52
C ILE A 5 -8.22 9.41 -7.84
N PHE A 6 -8.11 10.74 -7.96
CA PHE A 6 -9.02 11.69 -7.30
C PHE A 6 -10.43 11.80 -7.92
N SER A 7 -10.69 11.22 -9.09
CA SER A 7 -11.99 11.30 -9.76
C SER A 7 -13.13 10.53 -9.06
N PHE A 8 -12.85 9.73 -8.02
CA PHE A 8 -13.85 8.87 -7.39
C PHE A 8 -14.38 9.36 -6.03
N PHE A 9 -13.95 10.54 -5.56
CA PHE A 9 -14.36 11.06 -4.25
C PHE A 9 -15.29 12.28 -4.28
N THR A 10 -15.93 12.60 -5.40
CA THR A 10 -16.89 13.71 -5.45
C THR A 10 -18.27 13.22 -5.01
N PRO A 11 -18.81 13.68 -3.87
CA PRO A 11 -20.20 13.39 -3.52
C PRO A 11 -21.14 14.17 -4.46
N ALA A 12 -22.16 13.52 -4.99
CA ALA A 12 -23.20 14.13 -5.80
C ALA A 12 -23.84 15.33 -5.06
N ARG A 13 -23.65 16.52 -5.58
CA ARG A 13 -24.36 17.71 -5.14
C ARG A 13 -25.81 17.62 -5.61
N LYS A 14 -26.75 17.59 -4.69
CA LYS A 14 -28.15 17.89 -4.96
C LYS A 14 -28.28 19.36 -5.33
N SER A 15 -28.81 19.61 -6.53
CA SER A 15 -29.26 20.92 -6.98
C SER A 15 -30.43 21.41 -6.16
N ASN A 16 -30.28 22.54 -5.46
CA ASN A 16 -31.38 23.39 -5.11
C ASN A 16 -31.12 24.77 -5.75
N ASP A 17 -31.89 25.01 -6.79
CA ASP A 17 -32.09 26.30 -7.42
C ASP A 17 -32.76 27.26 -6.44
N VAL A 18 -32.13 28.40 -6.16
CA VAL A 18 -32.83 29.67 -5.83
C VAL A 18 -31.98 30.79 -6.41
N GLY A 19 -32.50 31.41 -7.45
CA GLY A 19 -31.94 32.60 -8.04
C GLY A 19 -32.01 33.82 -7.13
N VAL A 20 -31.12 34.78 -7.32
CA VAL A 20 -31.40 36.22 -7.26
C VAL A 20 -30.15 37.05 -7.67
N HIS A 21 -30.36 37.87 -8.68
CA HIS A 21 -29.85 39.23 -9.01
C HIS A 21 -28.35 39.52 -9.20
N VAL A 22 -28.19 39.97 -10.39
CA VAL A 22 -27.14 40.79 -11.06
C VAL A 22 -26.76 42.04 -10.25
N ASN A 23 -25.44 42.31 -10.17
CA ASN A 23 -24.84 43.64 -10.33
C ASN A 23 -23.35 43.56 -10.63
N ARG A 24 -23.00 44.08 -11.82
CA ARG A 24 -21.70 44.65 -12.20
C ARG A 24 -21.86 46.17 -12.13
N PRO A 25 -20.86 47.05 -12.18
CA PRO A 25 -19.48 46.95 -12.64
C PRO A 25 -18.43 47.67 -11.77
N ALA A 26 -17.15 47.55 -12.07
CA ALA A 26 -16.25 48.71 -12.34
C ALA A 26 -14.81 48.26 -12.52
N ASP A 27 -14.28 48.75 -13.59
CA ASP A 27 -12.92 48.76 -14.12
C ASP A 27 -11.83 49.28 -13.15
N LEU A 28 -10.62 48.97 -13.58
CA LEU A 28 -9.36 49.74 -13.54
C LEU A 28 -8.20 49.11 -12.77
N HIS A 29 -7.17 48.73 -13.34
CA HIS A 29 -5.97 49.35 -13.81
C HIS A 29 -4.88 48.31 -14.12
N VAL A 30 -4.40 48.41 -15.35
CA VAL A 30 -3.14 47.84 -15.82
C VAL A 30 -2.00 48.67 -15.25
N GLU A 31 -1.00 48.02 -14.62
CA GLU A 31 0.34 48.60 -14.61
C GLU A 31 1.39 47.61 -15.10
N ARG A 32 2.07 48.07 -16.09
CA ARG A 32 3.24 47.51 -16.76
C ARG A 32 4.52 48.03 -16.11
N SER A 33 5.52 47.20 -16.19
CA SER A 33 6.98 47.46 -16.19
C SER A 33 7.68 46.85 -14.97
N LYS A 34 8.82 46.15 -15.08
CA LYS A 34 10.02 46.37 -15.90
C LYS A 34 10.85 45.09 -15.97
N THR A 35 11.36 44.86 -17.16
CA THR A 35 12.49 43.98 -17.51
C THR A 35 13.75 44.37 -16.73
N ILE A 36 14.46 43.39 -16.15
CA ILE A 36 15.90 43.50 -15.90
C ILE A 36 16.58 42.23 -16.40
N VAL A 37 17.40 42.46 -17.42
CA VAL A 37 18.35 41.53 -18.03
C VAL A 37 19.59 41.48 -17.13
N GLY A 38 20.12 40.26 -16.89
CA GLY A 38 21.40 40.14 -16.19
C GLY A 38 21.90 38.68 -16.20
N ALA A 39 22.57 38.33 -17.31
CA ALA A 39 23.29 37.08 -17.46
C ALA A 39 24.52 37.00 -16.55
N LYS A 40 24.79 35.80 -16.00
CA LYS A 40 26.16 35.27 -15.86
C LYS A 40 26.14 33.76 -15.73
N THR A 41 26.60 33.14 -16.78
CA THR A 41 26.99 31.73 -16.88
C THR A 41 28.16 31.41 -15.96
N ALA A 42 28.02 30.39 -15.14
CA ALA A 42 29.14 29.72 -14.51
C ALA A 42 29.06 28.22 -14.81
N VAL A 43 29.93 27.80 -15.74
CA VAL A 43 30.15 26.39 -16.10
C VAL A 43 30.96 25.75 -14.99
N GLY A 44 30.33 24.93 -14.17
CA GLY A 44 30.96 24.06 -13.17
C GLY A 44 31.11 22.66 -13.71
N ARG A 45 32.37 22.28 -13.95
CA ARG A 45 32.85 20.98 -14.48
C ARG A 45 32.46 19.84 -13.56
N ALA A 46 31.58 18.94 -13.99
CA ALA A 46 31.23 17.71 -13.29
C ALA A 46 32.40 16.70 -13.35
N LYS A 47 32.81 16.19 -12.19
CA LYS A 47 33.69 15.04 -12.07
C LYS A 47 32.87 13.74 -12.20
N PRO A 48 33.37 12.72 -12.88
CA PRO A 48 32.69 11.45 -12.98
C PRO A 48 32.80 10.67 -11.66
N ILE A 49 31.65 10.31 -11.07
CA ILE A 49 31.57 9.41 -9.92
C ILE A 49 31.62 7.98 -10.45
N GLY A 50 32.66 7.25 -10.03
CA GLY A 50 32.89 5.87 -10.39
C GLY A 50 31.79 4.95 -9.89
N LEU A 51 31.41 4.00 -10.72
CA LEU A 51 30.53 2.87 -10.42
C LEU A 51 31.18 1.97 -9.34
N PRO A 52 30.48 1.62 -8.27
CA PRO A 52 30.94 0.53 -7.43
C PRO A 52 30.63 -0.83 -8.05
N ASN A 53 31.66 -1.63 -8.01
CA ASN A 53 31.82 -2.95 -8.57
C ASN A 53 30.81 -3.97 -8.04
N ARG A 54 30.42 -4.82 -8.93
CA ARG A 54 29.58 -6.00 -8.86
C ARG A 54 30.15 -7.04 -7.86
N SER A 55 29.20 -7.82 -7.34
CA SER A 55 29.31 -9.13 -6.71
C SER A 55 29.40 -9.20 -5.19
N LYS A 56 28.22 -9.54 -4.63
CA LYS A 56 28.17 -10.63 -3.63
C LYS A 56 26.79 -11.27 -3.71
N THR A 57 26.72 -12.41 -4.32
CA THR A 57 25.64 -13.37 -4.25
C THR A 57 25.34 -13.70 -2.79
N ALA A 58 24.23 -13.20 -2.26
CA ALA A 58 23.72 -13.67 -1.00
C ALA A 58 23.07 -15.04 -1.21
N ARG A 59 23.67 -16.03 -0.63
CA ARG A 59 23.20 -17.42 -0.55
C ARG A 59 21.93 -17.40 0.30
N VAL A 60 20.80 -17.75 -0.31
CA VAL A 60 19.56 -18.04 0.39
C VAL A 60 19.79 -19.36 1.13
N THR A 61 19.90 -19.28 2.45
CA THR A 61 19.89 -20.47 3.30
C THR A 61 18.43 -20.81 3.60
N ASN A 62 17.96 -21.92 3.01
CA ASN A 62 16.73 -22.58 3.41
C ASN A 62 16.81 -22.96 4.88
N MET A 63 15.94 -22.38 5.70
CA MET A 63 15.65 -22.90 7.04
C MET A 63 14.40 -23.79 7.00
N ASP A 64 14.58 -24.97 6.39
CA ASP A 64 13.69 -26.10 6.61
C ASP A 64 14.55 -27.24 7.18
N SER A 65 14.57 -27.39 8.48
CA SER A 65 14.91 -28.63 9.16
C SER A 65 14.78 -28.49 10.68
N PHE A 66 13.58 -28.63 11.21
CA PHE A 66 13.42 -29.09 12.57
C PHE A 66 12.95 -30.54 12.51
N VAL A 67 13.90 -31.44 12.47
CA VAL A 67 13.67 -32.90 12.65
C VAL A 67 13.82 -33.17 14.14
N CYS A 68 12.75 -33.49 14.82
CA CYS A 68 12.78 -34.07 16.13
C CYS A 68 13.15 -35.56 15.99
N ILE A 69 14.36 -35.92 16.44
CA ILE A 69 14.78 -37.33 16.59
C ILE A 69 14.32 -37.80 17.95
N GLY A 70 13.26 -38.58 17.95
CA GLY A 70 12.88 -39.41 19.09
C GLY A 70 13.14 -40.88 18.76
N ALA A 71 14.20 -41.43 19.32
CA ALA A 71 14.50 -42.85 19.20
C ALA A 71 13.67 -43.63 20.25
N SER A 72 12.88 -44.63 19.80
CA SER A 72 12.54 -45.79 20.60
C SER A 72 12.36 -47.00 19.69
N ALA A 73 13.14 -48.00 19.93
CA ALA A 73 13.08 -49.32 19.30
C ALA A 73 11.81 -50.05 19.72
N GLY A 74 11.08 -50.58 18.75
CA GLY A 74 9.94 -51.48 18.97
C GLY A 74 9.75 -52.35 17.74
N THR A 75 10.14 -53.60 17.86
CA THR A 75 9.92 -54.72 16.93
C THR A 75 8.43 -55.03 16.79
N GLY A 76 7.90 -55.19 15.59
CA GLY A 76 6.58 -55.80 15.41
C GLY A 76 5.92 -55.57 14.04
N HIS A 77 5.96 -56.61 13.23
CA HIS A 77 5.01 -57.07 12.20
C HIS A 77 4.46 -56.10 11.16
N ALA A 78 4.78 -56.45 9.92
CA ALA A 78 4.21 -55.94 8.69
C ALA A 78 2.70 -56.22 8.57
N SER A 79 1.89 -55.18 8.35
CA SER A 79 0.64 -55.27 7.60
C SER A 79 0.58 -54.04 6.68
N GLY A 80 0.49 -54.33 5.38
CA GLY A 80 0.47 -53.33 4.33
C GLY A 80 -0.77 -52.45 4.41
N GLY A 81 -0.57 -51.23 4.84
CA GLY A 81 -1.48 -50.12 4.68
C GLY A 81 -0.91 -49.17 3.62
N ALA A 82 -1.50 -49.14 2.43
CA ALA A 82 -1.19 -48.15 1.41
C ALA A 82 -1.47 -46.76 1.96
N SER A 83 -0.42 -46.08 2.45
CA SER A 83 -0.50 -44.67 2.76
C SER A 83 -0.74 -43.90 1.44
N SER A 84 -1.98 -43.48 1.24
CA SER A 84 -2.32 -42.53 0.18
C SER A 84 -1.38 -41.32 0.30
N PRO A 85 -0.79 -40.84 -0.84
CA PRO A 85 0.07 -39.69 -0.81
C PRO A 85 -0.74 -38.49 -0.29
N ILE A 86 -0.28 -37.90 0.80
CA ILE A 86 -0.80 -36.61 1.28
C ILE A 86 -0.62 -35.65 0.11
N LYS A 87 -1.69 -35.37 -0.64
CA LYS A 87 -1.71 -34.28 -1.60
C LYS A 87 -1.43 -33.01 -0.80
N ARG A 88 -0.18 -32.54 -0.81
CA ARG A 88 0.13 -31.14 -0.48
C ARG A 88 -0.62 -30.29 -1.49
N THR A 89 -1.83 -29.88 -1.13
CA THR A 89 -2.50 -28.81 -1.85
C THR A 89 -1.63 -27.59 -1.64
N HIS A 90 -0.85 -27.22 -2.63
CA HIS A 90 -0.29 -25.87 -2.71
C HIS A 90 -1.50 -24.95 -2.69
N HIS A 91 -1.82 -24.43 -1.49
CA HIS A 91 -2.79 -23.37 -1.37
C HIS A 91 -2.14 -22.15 -2.06
N ASP A 92 -2.72 -21.72 -3.17
CA ASP A 92 -2.39 -20.43 -3.79
C ASP A 92 -2.55 -19.35 -2.72
N GLU A 93 -1.44 -18.95 -2.12
CA GLU A 93 -1.43 -17.95 -1.07
C GLU A 93 -1.11 -16.57 -1.66
N TYR A 94 -2.10 -15.71 -1.67
CA TYR A 94 -1.93 -14.30 -2.01
C TYR A 94 -1.82 -13.47 -0.73
N VAL A 95 -0.76 -12.71 -0.63
CA VAL A 95 -0.48 -11.85 0.54
C VAL A 95 -0.25 -10.42 0.07
N LEU A 96 -1.03 -9.50 0.59
CA LEU A 96 -0.86 -8.07 0.41
C LEU A 96 -0.20 -7.48 1.65
N PHE A 97 0.88 -6.75 1.47
CA PHE A 97 1.42 -5.86 2.50
C PHE A 97 1.10 -4.42 2.13
N PHE A 98 0.78 -3.61 3.13
CA PHE A 98 0.50 -2.19 2.97
C PHE A 98 1.17 -1.37 4.06
N ASP A 99 1.46 -0.11 3.72
CA ASP A 99 1.96 0.90 4.64
C ASP A 99 1.52 2.30 4.20
N GLY A 100 1.58 3.25 5.12
CA GLY A 100 1.35 4.65 4.86
C GLY A 100 2.20 5.52 5.76
N CYS A 101 2.77 6.57 5.21
CA CYS A 101 3.57 7.52 5.98
C CYS A 101 3.16 8.97 5.73
N SER A 102 3.33 9.80 6.74
CA SER A 102 3.10 11.24 6.67
C SER A 102 4.24 11.98 7.35
N LYS A 103 4.89 12.89 6.62
CA LYS A 103 5.91 13.79 7.19
C LYS A 103 5.21 14.92 7.95
N ASN A 104 5.55 15.08 9.25
CA ASN A 104 4.95 16.10 10.15
C ASN A 104 3.43 15.92 10.42
N ASN A 105 2.92 14.77 10.36
CA ASN A 105 1.56 14.25 10.57
C ASN A 105 0.55 15.21 11.27
N PRO A 106 -0.32 15.97 10.53
CA PRO A 106 -0.55 15.86 9.09
C PRO A 106 0.53 16.60 8.25
N GLY A 107 0.80 16.07 7.03
CA GLY A 107 1.79 16.63 6.12
C GLY A 107 1.83 15.89 4.77
N PRO A 108 2.90 16.10 3.98
CA PRO A 108 3.12 15.33 2.77
C PRO A 108 3.11 13.84 3.08
N SER A 109 2.27 13.09 2.39
CA SER A 109 1.96 11.71 2.72
C SER A 109 2.04 10.80 1.50
N GLY A 110 2.57 9.60 1.71
CA GLY A 110 2.67 8.56 0.71
C GLY A 110 2.10 7.24 1.23
N ALA A 111 1.70 6.40 0.31
CA ALA A 111 1.18 5.08 0.59
C ALA A 111 1.88 4.03 -0.27
N GLY A 112 2.18 2.88 0.31
CA GLY A 112 2.81 1.74 -0.33
C GLY A 112 1.94 0.49 -0.24
N ALA A 113 1.94 -0.29 -1.31
CA ALA A 113 1.30 -1.60 -1.32
C ALA A 113 2.10 -2.57 -2.19
N VAL A 114 2.22 -3.82 -1.74
CA VAL A 114 2.92 -4.88 -2.45
C VAL A 114 2.16 -6.19 -2.33
N LEU A 115 1.96 -6.87 -3.45
CA LEU A 115 1.23 -8.13 -3.54
C LEU A 115 2.18 -9.27 -3.87
N TYR A 116 2.12 -10.31 -3.07
CA TYR A 116 2.88 -11.55 -3.26
C TYR A 116 1.97 -12.71 -3.62
N HIS A 117 2.47 -13.59 -4.47
CA HIS A 117 1.88 -14.90 -4.72
C HIS A 117 2.91 -15.98 -4.41
N ASN A 118 2.63 -16.83 -3.43
CA ASN A 118 3.53 -17.87 -2.97
C ASN A 118 4.96 -17.34 -2.62
N GLY A 119 5.02 -16.16 -1.98
CA GLY A 119 6.27 -15.51 -1.59
C GLY A 119 7.00 -14.73 -2.68
N VAL A 120 6.49 -14.71 -3.91
CA VAL A 120 7.05 -13.92 -5.03
C VAL A 120 6.28 -12.62 -5.19
N GLU A 121 6.98 -11.47 -5.25
CA GLU A 121 6.36 -10.16 -5.54
C GLU A 121 5.81 -10.17 -6.98
N ILE A 122 4.49 -10.01 -7.13
CA ILE A 122 3.81 -9.99 -8.43
C ILE A 122 3.31 -8.61 -8.83
N TRP A 123 3.20 -7.71 -7.87
CA TRP A 123 2.81 -6.32 -8.09
C TRP A 123 3.18 -5.46 -6.88
N SER A 124 3.57 -4.22 -7.14
CA SER A 124 3.78 -3.21 -6.11
C SER A 124 3.47 -1.81 -6.63
N THR A 125 3.22 -0.88 -5.72
CA THR A 125 2.97 0.53 -6.04
C THR A 125 3.38 1.45 -4.90
N ALA A 126 3.79 2.65 -5.28
CA ALA A 126 3.99 3.80 -4.42
C ALA A 126 3.04 4.91 -4.90
N VAL A 127 2.32 5.55 -4.00
CA VAL A 127 1.27 6.54 -4.32
C VAL A 127 1.44 7.78 -3.45
N PHE A 128 1.48 8.96 -4.09
CA PHE A 128 1.33 10.21 -3.37
C PHE A 128 -0.12 10.38 -2.89
N VAL A 129 -0.33 10.59 -1.60
CA VAL A 129 -1.66 10.68 -0.99
C VAL A 129 -2.15 12.11 -0.92
N GLY A 130 -1.27 13.04 -0.55
CA GLY A 130 -1.58 14.45 -0.45
C GLY A 130 -0.55 15.25 0.34
N HIS A 131 -0.65 16.58 0.26
CA HIS A 131 0.30 17.50 0.92
C HIS A 131 0.01 17.72 2.42
N LYS A 132 -1.19 17.39 2.89
CA LYS A 132 -1.62 17.64 4.27
C LYS A 132 -2.53 16.52 4.78
N GLU A 133 -2.06 15.30 4.66
CA GLU A 133 -2.80 14.13 5.10
C GLU A 133 -2.22 13.53 6.38
N THR A 134 -3.04 12.76 7.10
CA THR A 134 -2.58 12.06 8.31
C THR A 134 -1.99 10.70 7.95
N ASN A 135 -1.16 10.17 8.86
CA ASN A 135 -0.62 8.82 8.72
C ASN A 135 -1.73 7.77 8.52
N ASN A 136 -2.82 7.87 9.28
CA ASN A 136 -3.95 6.94 9.16
C ASN A 136 -4.64 7.00 7.79
N VAL A 137 -4.74 8.19 7.16
CA VAL A 137 -5.25 8.34 5.80
C VAL A 137 -4.32 7.63 4.80
N ALA A 138 -3.01 7.81 4.95
CA ALA A 138 -2.02 7.16 4.09
C ALA A 138 -2.07 5.63 4.22
N GLU A 139 -2.15 5.11 5.44
CA GLU A 139 -2.29 3.68 5.73
C GLU A 139 -3.53 3.07 5.06
N TYR A 140 -4.70 3.71 5.26
CA TYR A 140 -5.93 3.27 4.60
C TYR A 140 -5.82 3.32 3.07
N THR A 141 -5.16 4.34 2.53
CA THR A 141 -4.97 4.49 1.08
C THR A 141 -4.12 3.34 0.53
N GLY A 142 -3.00 3.00 1.15
CA GLY A 142 -2.16 1.86 0.74
C GLY A 142 -2.94 0.56 0.74
N MET A 143 -3.66 0.27 1.83
CA MET A 143 -4.52 -0.90 1.92
C MET A 143 -5.58 -0.93 0.82
N ILE A 144 -6.33 0.17 0.60
CA ILE A 144 -7.39 0.26 -0.39
C ILE A 144 -6.86 0.05 -1.81
N VAL A 145 -5.73 0.65 -2.16
CA VAL A 145 -5.10 0.49 -3.47
C VAL A 145 -4.71 -0.97 -3.71
N GLY A 146 -4.10 -1.60 -2.71
CA GLY A 146 -3.71 -3.00 -2.79
C GLY A 146 -4.89 -3.98 -2.93
N ILE A 147 -5.95 -3.83 -2.11
CA ILE A 147 -7.12 -4.71 -2.21
C ILE A 147 -7.92 -4.49 -3.51
N LYS A 148 -7.96 -3.25 -4.05
CA LYS A 148 -8.53 -3.00 -5.39
C LYS A 148 -7.76 -3.75 -6.46
N ARG A 149 -6.43 -3.68 -6.42
CA ARG A 149 -5.59 -4.40 -7.38
C ARG A 149 -5.79 -5.90 -7.31
N ALA A 150 -5.90 -6.46 -6.11
CA ALA A 150 -6.20 -7.89 -5.94
C ALA A 150 -7.54 -8.28 -6.57
N VAL A 151 -8.59 -7.45 -6.43
CA VAL A 151 -9.89 -7.67 -7.10
C VAL A 151 -9.74 -7.61 -8.63
N GLU A 152 -9.02 -6.61 -9.17
CA GLU A 152 -8.76 -6.48 -10.61
C GLU A 152 -8.03 -7.69 -11.20
N MET A 153 -7.14 -8.30 -10.39
CA MET A 153 -6.42 -9.53 -10.77
C MET A 153 -7.25 -10.81 -10.59
N GLY A 154 -8.52 -10.69 -10.15
CA GLY A 154 -9.39 -11.83 -9.95
C GLY A 154 -9.07 -12.68 -8.71
N ILE A 155 -8.28 -12.15 -7.79
CA ILE A 155 -7.89 -12.84 -6.55
C ILE A 155 -9.11 -12.91 -5.62
N ARG A 156 -9.48 -14.13 -5.20
CA ARG A 156 -10.67 -14.38 -4.39
C ARG A 156 -10.34 -14.68 -2.92
N ARG A 157 -9.09 -15.06 -2.63
CA ARG A 157 -8.62 -15.38 -1.28
C ARG A 157 -7.36 -14.57 -1.02
N LEU A 158 -7.37 -13.71 0.02
CA LEU A 158 -6.28 -12.75 0.28
C LEU A 158 -5.98 -12.66 1.78
N VAL A 159 -4.71 -12.64 2.13
CA VAL A 159 -4.23 -12.24 3.45
C VAL A 159 -3.65 -10.83 3.34
N VAL A 160 -4.19 -9.88 4.09
CA VAL A 160 -3.76 -8.48 4.13
C VAL A 160 -2.94 -8.25 5.40
N LYS A 161 -1.70 -7.82 5.25
CA LYS A 161 -0.75 -7.59 6.34
C LYS A 161 -0.31 -6.12 6.39
N GLY A 162 -0.24 -5.55 7.58
CA GLY A 162 0.26 -4.20 7.82
C GLY A 162 0.71 -4.04 9.27
N ASP A 163 1.57 -3.07 9.54
CA ASP A 163 2.08 -2.76 10.88
C ASP A 163 1.24 -1.69 11.60
N SER A 164 0.22 -1.13 10.95
CA SER A 164 -0.79 -0.29 11.57
C SER A 164 -1.80 -1.13 12.35
N ASN A 165 -1.55 -1.33 13.64
CA ASN A 165 -2.50 -2.06 14.49
C ASN A 165 -3.89 -1.42 14.49
N LEU A 166 -3.97 -0.07 14.41
CA LEU A 166 -5.24 0.66 14.34
C LEU A 166 -6.06 0.22 13.13
N VAL A 167 -5.49 0.29 11.93
CA VAL A 167 -6.18 -0.05 10.68
C VAL A 167 -6.58 -1.52 10.67
N VAL A 168 -5.67 -2.41 11.04
CA VAL A 168 -5.94 -3.86 11.10
C VAL A 168 -7.09 -4.18 12.06
N GLN A 169 -7.10 -3.61 13.26
CA GLN A 169 -8.17 -3.87 14.23
C GLN A 169 -9.51 -3.22 13.85
N GLN A 170 -9.49 -2.08 13.15
CA GLN A 170 -10.70 -1.48 12.60
C GLN A 170 -11.29 -2.33 11.47
N MET A 171 -10.47 -2.87 10.58
CA MET A 171 -10.92 -3.76 9.51
C MET A 171 -11.47 -5.09 10.06
N ASN A 172 -10.90 -5.60 11.14
CA ASN A 172 -11.39 -6.76 11.87
C ASN A 172 -12.64 -6.49 12.72
N GLY A 173 -13.10 -5.22 12.82
CA GLY A 173 -14.26 -4.83 13.63
C GLY A 173 -14.02 -4.81 15.14
N LYS A 174 -12.77 -4.95 15.59
CA LYS A 174 -12.40 -4.91 17.01
C LYS A 174 -12.28 -3.48 17.54
N PHE A 175 -11.89 -2.52 16.70
CA PHE A 175 -11.81 -1.11 17.05
C PHE A 175 -12.85 -0.30 16.28
N ARG A 176 -13.45 0.69 16.94
CA ARG A 176 -14.39 1.63 16.33
C ARG A 176 -13.66 2.66 15.47
N VAL A 177 -14.29 3.10 14.39
CA VAL A 177 -13.80 4.20 13.54
C VAL A 177 -14.48 5.49 14.00
N ASN A 178 -13.84 6.25 14.87
CA ASN A 178 -14.40 7.47 15.45
C ASN A 178 -14.09 8.72 14.61
N ALA A 179 -12.92 8.75 13.94
CA ALA A 179 -12.47 9.89 13.16
C ALA A 179 -13.28 10.04 11.87
N ASP A 180 -13.96 11.19 11.70
CA ASP A 180 -14.88 11.42 10.58
C ASP A 180 -14.18 11.34 9.21
N HIS A 181 -12.93 11.80 9.11
CA HIS A 181 -12.15 11.74 7.89
C HIS A 181 -11.72 10.30 7.50
N ILE A 182 -11.72 9.36 8.45
CA ILE A 182 -11.39 7.94 8.20
C ILE A 182 -12.64 7.12 7.82
N LYS A 183 -13.82 7.50 8.30
CA LYS A 183 -15.08 6.76 8.03
C LYS A 183 -15.32 6.47 6.54
N PRO A 184 -15.13 7.43 5.59
CA PRO A 184 -15.31 7.16 4.17
C PRO A 184 -14.33 6.12 3.63
N LEU A 185 -13.06 6.17 4.07
CA LEU A 185 -12.02 5.20 3.66
C LEU A 185 -12.35 3.80 4.18
N HIS A 186 -12.73 3.70 5.45
CA HIS A 186 -13.17 2.43 6.04
C HIS A 186 -14.39 1.87 5.30
N ALA A 187 -15.41 2.69 5.00
CA ALA A 187 -16.58 2.27 4.25
C ALA A 187 -16.22 1.77 2.85
N THR A 188 -15.31 2.48 2.16
CA THR A 188 -14.78 2.06 0.85
C THR A 188 -14.10 0.70 0.94
N ALA A 189 -13.21 0.51 1.91
CA ALA A 189 -12.55 -0.77 2.13
C ALA A 189 -13.55 -1.90 2.41
N LYS A 190 -14.56 -1.64 3.29
CA LYS A 190 -15.62 -2.61 3.61
C LYS A 190 -16.47 -3.00 2.39
N ASN A 191 -16.66 -2.10 1.44
CA ASN A 191 -17.34 -2.42 0.19
C ASN A 191 -16.50 -3.31 -0.73
N ILE A 192 -15.21 -2.99 -0.88
CA ILE A 192 -14.31 -3.74 -1.78
C ILE A 192 -14.12 -5.17 -1.29
N ILE A 193 -13.98 -5.39 0.01
CA ILE A 193 -13.74 -6.73 0.56
C ILE A 193 -14.87 -7.72 0.32
N ARG A 194 -16.08 -7.26 -0.05
CA ARG A 194 -17.20 -8.13 -0.43
C ARG A 194 -16.95 -8.93 -1.71
N ASN A 195 -15.94 -8.54 -2.50
CA ASN A 195 -15.56 -9.25 -3.71
C ASN A 195 -14.70 -10.51 -3.44
N PHE A 196 -14.25 -10.72 -2.21
CA PHE A 196 -13.43 -11.86 -1.82
C PHE A 196 -14.28 -12.97 -1.20
N ASP A 197 -13.94 -14.22 -1.52
CA ASP A 197 -14.52 -15.38 -0.85
C ASP A 197 -13.94 -15.54 0.56
N SER A 198 -12.66 -15.13 0.73
CA SER A 198 -11.99 -15.10 2.02
C SER A 198 -10.97 -13.98 2.05
N ILE A 199 -11.05 -13.11 3.06
CA ILE A 199 -10.05 -12.09 3.33
C ILE A 199 -9.73 -12.03 4.81
N GLN A 200 -8.45 -11.92 5.16
CA GLN A 200 -7.98 -11.84 6.53
C GLN A 200 -7.10 -10.62 6.70
N PHE A 201 -7.24 -9.91 7.82
CA PHE A 201 -6.38 -8.77 8.17
C PHE A 201 -5.51 -9.16 9.36
N VAL A 202 -4.19 -9.11 9.17
CA VAL A 202 -3.18 -9.56 10.13
C VAL A 202 -2.23 -8.41 10.45
N HIS A 203 -2.06 -8.11 11.74
CA HIS A 203 -1.02 -7.18 12.17
C HIS A 203 0.34 -7.88 12.14
N VAL A 204 1.34 -7.19 11.59
CA VAL A 204 2.73 -7.64 11.58
C VAL A 204 3.62 -6.59 12.22
N TYR A 205 4.79 -7.00 12.71
CA TYR A 205 5.78 -6.04 13.20
C TYR A 205 6.45 -5.31 12.04
N ARG A 206 6.85 -4.05 12.25
CA ARG A 206 7.43 -3.18 11.23
C ARG A 206 8.60 -3.79 10.45
N HIS A 207 9.46 -4.56 11.13
CA HIS A 207 10.59 -5.24 10.47
C HIS A 207 10.15 -6.32 9.45
N LEU A 208 8.90 -6.76 9.48
CA LEU A 208 8.30 -7.67 8.50
C LEU A 208 7.51 -6.93 7.39
N ASN A 209 7.43 -5.59 7.46
CA ASN A 209 6.68 -4.74 6.52
C ASN A 209 7.60 -3.82 5.70
N GLN A 210 8.91 -4.07 5.68
CA GLN A 210 9.93 -3.17 5.12
C GLN A 210 9.65 -2.76 3.67
N ARG A 211 9.21 -3.70 2.82
CA ARG A 211 8.94 -3.40 1.42
C ARG A 211 7.78 -2.40 1.22
N ALA A 212 6.72 -2.53 2.00
CA ALA A 212 5.61 -1.58 1.97
C ALA A 212 6.02 -0.21 2.57
N ASP A 213 6.85 -0.20 3.62
CA ASP A 213 7.43 1.04 4.21
C ASP A 213 8.31 1.79 3.18
N GLU A 214 9.19 1.09 2.45
CA GLU A 214 9.96 1.69 1.36
C GLU A 214 9.05 2.35 0.31
N LEU A 215 8.01 1.63 -0.13
CA LEU A 215 7.06 2.13 -1.13
C LEU A 215 6.26 3.33 -0.61
N SER A 216 5.86 3.35 0.67
CA SER A 216 5.14 4.47 1.26
C SER A 216 6.01 5.74 1.27
N ASN A 217 7.30 5.61 1.58
CA ASN A 217 8.26 6.70 1.54
C ASN A 217 8.51 7.19 0.10
N MET A 218 8.66 6.29 -0.88
CA MET A 218 8.76 6.64 -2.30
C MET A 218 7.51 7.40 -2.79
N GLY A 219 6.34 7.06 -2.28
CA GLY A 219 5.08 7.74 -2.61
C GLY A 219 5.04 9.21 -2.22
N ILE A 220 5.84 9.66 -1.24
CA ILE A 220 5.95 11.08 -0.90
C ILE A 220 6.75 11.87 -1.95
N GLU A 221 7.68 11.20 -2.64
CA GLU A 221 8.63 11.80 -3.56
C GLU A 221 8.15 11.75 -5.03
N SER A 222 7.00 11.13 -5.29
CA SER A 222 6.46 10.87 -6.63
C SER A 222 5.61 12.02 -7.24
#